data_62a05069dd32ae3be5b4f12beedde542
#
_entry.id   62a05069dd32ae3be5b4f12beedde542
#
_cell.length_a   1.000
_cell.length_b   1.000
_cell.length_c   1.000
_cell.angle_alpha   90.00
_cell.angle_beta   90.00
_cell.angle_gamma   90.00
#
_symmetry.space_group_name_H-M   'P 1'
#
loop_
_entity.id
_entity.type
_entity.pdbx_description
1 polymer ?
#
loop_
_entity_poly.entity_id
_entity_poly.type
_entity_poly.pdbx_seq_one_letter_code
_entity_poly.pdbx_strand_id
1 'polypeptide(L)' 'MKPIVVYTQPDCPPCEITKKFLSEYNFEFEQKNIKTDKSAMKELTEKYQSFSTPTIVIGDEVITGFDLERLKAVLEIK' A
#
# COMPACT_ATOMS: atom_id res chain seq x y z
N MET A 1 -8.99 14.19 -2.67
CA MET A 1 -7.80 13.32 -2.48
C MET A 1 -8.06 11.93 -3.02
N LYS A 2 -7.04 11.32 -3.58
CA LYS A 2 -7.16 9.96 -4.07
C LYS A 2 -7.20 8.98 -2.91
N PRO A 3 -8.03 7.94 -2.97
CA PRO A 3 -8.03 6.92 -1.92
C PRO A 3 -6.71 6.16 -1.90
N ILE A 4 -6.25 5.84 -0.72
CA ILE A 4 -5.01 5.08 -0.52
C ILE A 4 -5.36 3.75 0.13
N VAL A 5 -4.92 2.66 -0.48
CA VAL A 5 -5.11 1.32 0.06
C VAL A 5 -3.75 0.65 0.17
N VAL A 6 -3.46 0.09 1.33
CA VAL A 6 -2.20 -0.62 1.58
C VAL A 6 -2.52 -2.09 1.80
N TYR A 7 -2.04 -2.93 0.90
CA TYR A 7 -2.13 -4.38 1.07
C TYR A 7 -0.94 -4.83 1.90
N THR A 8 -1.21 -5.44 3.03
CA THR A 8 -0.20 -5.78 4.02
C THR A 8 -0.37 -7.21 4.51
N GLN A 9 0.59 -7.70 5.27
CA GLN A 9 0.51 -9.01 5.92
C GLN A 9 1.31 -8.95 7.22
N PRO A 10 1.10 -9.91 8.16
CA PRO A 10 1.88 -9.97 9.38
C PRO A 10 3.37 -10.19 9.09
N ASP A 11 4.21 -9.75 10.01
CA ASP A 11 5.66 -9.93 9.92
C ASP A 11 6.29 -9.36 8.66
N CYS A 12 5.81 -8.16 8.28
CA CYS A 12 6.28 -7.47 7.10
C CYS A 12 6.89 -6.11 7.51
N PRO A 13 8.20 -6.03 7.74
CA PRO A 13 8.83 -4.76 8.12
C PRO A 13 8.59 -3.63 7.13
N PRO A 14 8.71 -3.83 5.80
CA PRO A 14 8.39 -2.76 4.85
C PRO A 14 6.94 -2.29 4.93
N CYS A 15 6.01 -3.19 5.27
CA CYS A 15 4.61 -2.80 5.45
C CYS A 15 4.46 -1.83 6.61
N GLU A 16 5.15 -2.10 7.72
CA GLU A 16 5.11 -1.23 8.89
C GLU A 16 5.72 0.14 8.59
N ILE A 17 6.83 0.16 7.86
CA ILE A 17 7.48 1.40 7.45
C ILE A 17 6.53 2.23 6.57
N THR A 18 5.84 1.59 5.64
CA THR A 18 4.89 2.26 4.75
C THR A 18 3.75 2.89 5.54
N LYS A 19 3.17 2.14 6.48
CA LYS A 19 2.07 2.64 7.31
C LYS A 19 2.52 3.83 8.15
N LYS A 20 3.70 3.74 8.75
CA LYS A 20 4.25 4.81 9.54
C LYS A 20 4.51 6.06 8.70
N PHE A 21 5.07 5.88 7.52
CA PHE A 21 5.31 6.97 6.58
C PHE A 21 4.02 7.73 6.25
N LEU A 22 2.97 7.00 5.87
CA LEU A 22 1.69 7.61 5.54
C LEU A 22 1.09 8.35 6.73
N SER A 23 1.17 7.75 7.92
CA SER A 23 0.64 8.37 9.13
C SER A 23 1.39 9.65 9.50
N GLU A 24 2.70 9.67 9.34
CA GLU A 24 3.52 10.82 9.66
C GLU A 24 3.21 12.03 8.77
N TYR A 25 2.80 11.76 7.52
CA TYR A 25 2.38 12.83 6.61
C TYR A 25 0.88 13.10 6.67
N ASN A 26 0.21 12.52 7.67
CA ASN A 26 -1.24 12.73 7.90
C ASN A 26 -2.13 12.25 6.75
N PHE A 27 -1.70 11.24 6.03
CA PHE A 27 -2.52 10.62 5.01
C PHE A 27 -3.43 9.57 5.64
N GLU A 28 -4.70 9.58 5.28
CA GLU A 28 -5.62 8.52 5.65
C GLU A 28 -5.49 7.41 4.62
N PHE A 29 -5.49 6.17 5.09
CA PHE A 29 -5.38 5.02 4.21
C PHE A 29 -6.14 3.84 4.80
N GLU A 30 -6.54 2.94 3.92
CA GLU A 30 -7.17 1.69 4.31
C GLU A 30 -6.13 0.57 4.28
N GLN A 31 -6.08 -0.24 5.32
CA GLN A 31 -5.21 -1.40 5.38
C GLN A 31 -6.02 -2.65 5.04
N LYS A 32 -5.46 -3.51 4.21
CA LYS A 32 -6.06 -4.80 3.91
C LYS A 32 -5.02 -5.88 4.17
N ASN A 33 -5.31 -6.75 5.14
CA ASN A 33 -4.41 -7.85 5.49
C ASN A 33 -4.73 -9.04 4.60
N ILE A 34 -3.84 -9.32 3.64
CA ILE A 34 -4.08 -10.36 2.64
C ILE A 34 -4.05 -11.77 3.23
N LYS A 35 -3.53 -11.92 4.44
CA LYS A 35 -3.49 -13.23 5.09
C LYS A 35 -4.82 -13.61 5.72
N THR A 36 -5.58 -12.62 6.20
CA THR A 36 -6.86 -12.85 6.84
C THR A 36 -8.04 -12.49 5.95
N ASP A 37 -7.82 -11.67 4.92
CA ASP A 37 -8.86 -11.23 4.00
C ASP A 37 -8.62 -11.84 2.63
N LYS A 38 -9.39 -12.86 2.29
CA LYS A 38 -9.26 -13.57 1.02
C LYS A 38 -9.62 -12.70 -0.16
N SER A 39 -10.58 -11.78 0.00
CA SER A 39 -10.94 -10.83 -1.04
C SER A 39 -9.79 -9.90 -1.36
N ALA A 40 -9.07 -9.45 -0.33
CA ALA A 40 -7.90 -8.59 -0.51
C ALA A 40 -6.79 -9.32 -1.26
N MET A 41 -6.54 -10.59 -0.90
CA MET A 41 -5.55 -11.40 -1.58
C MET A 41 -5.91 -11.56 -3.06
N LYS A 42 -7.17 -11.83 -3.34
CA LYS A 42 -7.65 -12.00 -4.70
C LYS A 42 -7.50 -10.71 -5.50
N GLU A 43 -7.86 -9.58 -4.93
CA GLU A 43 -7.67 -8.28 -5.57
C GLU A 43 -6.21 -8.03 -5.90
N LEU A 44 -5.34 -8.30 -4.93
CA LEU A 44 -3.91 -8.06 -5.08
C LEU A 44 -3.33 -8.87 -6.24
N THR A 45 -3.63 -10.15 -6.30
CA THR A 45 -3.05 -11.04 -7.30
C THR A 45 -3.73 -10.94 -8.67
N GLU A 46 -5.05 -10.78 -8.71
CA GLU A 46 -5.80 -10.78 -9.97
C GLU A 46 -5.97 -9.38 -10.55
N LYS A 47 -6.33 -8.40 -9.72
CA LYS A 47 -6.58 -7.05 -10.21
C LYS A 47 -5.29 -6.26 -10.41
N TYR A 48 -4.37 -6.37 -9.47
CA TYR A 48 -3.12 -5.59 -9.50
C TYR A 48 -1.91 -6.41 -9.90
N GLN A 49 -2.08 -7.71 -10.05
CA GLN A 49 -1.01 -8.64 -10.47
C GLN A 49 0.25 -8.51 -9.62
N SER A 50 0.06 -8.30 -8.33
CA SER A 50 1.15 -8.18 -7.38
C SER A 50 1.19 -9.38 -6.46
N PHE A 51 2.38 -9.84 -6.14
CA PHE A 51 2.56 -11.00 -5.26
C PHE A 51 3.41 -10.66 -4.04
N SER A 52 3.63 -9.38 -3.82
CA SER A 52 4.46 -8.93 -2.70
C SER A 52 3.74 -7.87 -1.87
N THR A 53 4.15 -7.72 -0.63
CA THR A 53 3.67 -6.67 0.27
C THR A 53 4.86 -5.84 0.74
N PRO A 54 4.66 -4.56 1.02
CA PRO A 54 3.40 -3.84 0.84
C PRO A 54 3.14 -3.55 -0.63
N THR A 55 1.87 -3.49 -1.01
CA THR A 55 1.45 -2.94 -2.29
C THR A 55 0.53 -1.78 -1.97
N ILE A 56 0.85 -0.60 -2.46
CA ILE A 56 0.08 0.60 -2.19
C ILE A 56 -0.66 1.01 -3.46
N VAL A 57 -1.97 1.16 -3.35
CA VAL A 57 -2.80 1.61 -4.46
C VAL A 57 -3.28 3.02 -4.13
N ILE A 58 -2.93 3.98 -4.98
CA ILE A 58 -3.30 5.38 -4.82
C ILE A 58 -4.02 5.82 -6.07
N GLY A 59 -5.35 5.87 -6.03
CA GLY A 59 -6.14 6.12 -7.22
C GLY A 59 -5.86 5.04 -8.28
N ASP A 60 -5.28 5.44 -9.39
CA ASP A 60 -4.92 4.52 -10.48
C ASP A 60 -3.47 4.06 -10.43
N GLU A 61 -2.70 4.53 -9.45
CA GLU A 61 -1.28 4.18 -9.33
C GLU A 61 -1.09 3.00 -8.40
N VAL A 62 -0.23 2.06 -8.81
CA VAL A 62 0.09 0.89 -8.01
C VAL A 62 1.59 0.90 -7.74
N ILE A 63 1.95 0.89 -6.45
CA ILE A 63 3.35 0.89 -6.03
C ILE A 63 3.62 -0.40 -5.28
N THR A 64 4.56 -1.19 -5.77
CA THR A 64 4.94 -2.45 -5.12
C THR A 64 6.17 -2.24 -4.27
N GLY A 65 6.14 -2.74 -3.04
CA GLY A 65 7.20 -2.53 -2.08
C GLY A 65 7.22 -1.12 -1.52
N PHE A 66 8.19 -0.82 -0.66
CA PHE A 66 8.35 0.53 -0.13
C PHE A 66 9.29 1.33 -1.02
N ASP A 67 8.71 2.07 -1.94
CA ASP A 67 9.45 2.93 -2.87
C ASP A 67 9.18 4.38 -2.48
N LEU A 68 10.09 4.94 -1.68
CA LEU A 68 9.93 6.26 -1.11
C LEU A 68 9.82 7.36 -2.18
N GLU A 69 10.67 7.27 -3.20
CA GLU A 69 10.67 8.29 -4.26
C GLU A 69 9.36 8.28 -5.03
N ARG A 70 8.86 7.10 -5.35
CA ARG A 70 7.61 6.97 -6.07
C ARG A 70 6.42 7.40 -5.22
N LEU A 71 6.43 7.04 -3.94
CA LEU A 71 5.40 7.48 -3.01
C LEU A 71 5.33 9.00 -2.91
N LYS A 72 6.48 9.64 -2.80
CA LYS A 72 6.54 11.09 -2.75
C LYS A 72 6.02 11.73 -4.02
N ALA A 73 6.37 11.17 -5.17
CA ALA A 73 5.92 11.68 -6.45
C ALA A 73 4.41 11.55 -6.61
N VAL A 74 3.85 10.38 -6.31
CA VAL A 74 2.41 10.13 -6.47
C VAL A 74 1.60 10.92 -5.45
N LEU A 75 2.08 11.05 -4.21
CA LEU A 75 1.41 11.79 -3.16
C LEU A 75 1.71 13.30 -3.20
N GLU A 76 2.55 13.72 -4.11
CA GLU A 76 2.94 15.11 -4.28
C GLU A 76 3.58 15.72 -3.02
N ILE A 77 4.36 14.92 -2.32
CA ILE A 77 5.11 15.38 -1.15
C ILE A 77 6.39 16.06 -1.63
N LYS A 78 6.62 17.26 -1.15
CA LYS A 78 7.81 18.02 -1.52
C LYS A 78 8.91 17.92 -0.48
#